data_a46d3024ec670a65adab6be164834cd7
#
_entry.id   a46d3024ec670a65adab6be164834cd7
#
_cell.length_a   1.000
_cell.length_b   1.000
_cell.length_c   1.000
_cell.angle_alpha   90.00
_cell.angle_beta   90.00
_cell.angle_gamma   90.00
#
_symmetry.space_group_name_H-M   'P 1'
#
loop_
_entity.id
_entity.type
_entity.pdbx_description
1 polymer ?
#
loop_
_entity_poly.entity_id
_entity_poly.type
_entity_poly.pdbx_seq_one_letter_code
_entity_poly.pdbx_strand_id
1 'polypeptide(L)'
;MAVMTRRRFLKVTALAIPTAFAAETHFVEPTRLRVRAWDANPDGKLRFVHFTDFHFKGDRRYATEVVRRINALAPDFVCFTGDLVENRKYFEEALGFITQIEKPVYGSPGNHDYWCGAPFAEFQRVFSATGGRWLVDDSIVLPQYELELVGLGRDGVPLLKPPQARTRFLLTHYPKSVEDLHEHYFDWIMAGHSHGGQVRIPGYGAPILPWGVGRYDLGYYETKAGPLYVNPGIGTYKLPFRFNCRPEITVVRL
;
A
#
# COMPACT_ATOMS: atom_id res chain seq x y z
N MET A 1 -9.84 44.16 -27.37
CA MET A 1 -10.06 42.99 -26.50
C MET A 1 -11.53 42.98 -26.12
N ALA A 2 -12.28 41.89 -26.43
CA ALA A 2 -13.70 41.79 -26.07
C ALA A 2 -13.81 41.53 -24.57
N VAL A 3 -14.44 42.42 -23.82
CA VAL A 3 -14.73 42.28 -22.38
C VAL A 3 -15.78 41.19 -22.21
N MET A 4 -15.47 40.14 -21.43
CA MET A 4 -16.35 39.04 -21.12
C MET A 4 -17.49 39.54 -20.22
N THR A 5 -18.78 39.35 -20.64
CA THR A 5 -19.94 39.73 -19.83
C THR A 5 -20.03 38.86 -18.56
N ARG A 6 -20.58 39.42 -17.47
CA ARG A 6 -20.79 38.71 -16.18
C ARG A 6 -21.54 37.38 -16.37
N ARG A 7 -22.58 37.36 -17.23
CA ARG A 7 -23.37 36.15 -17.54
C ARG A 7 -22.52 35.09 -18.24
N ARG A 8 -21.65 35.49 -19.19
CA ARG A 8 -20.74 34.58 -19.89
C ARG A 8 -19.67 34.05 -18.94
N PHE A 9 -19.12 34.90 -18.09
CA PHE A 9 -18.18 34.51 -17.03
C PHE A 9 -18.78 33.43 -16.13
N LEU A 10 -19.96 33.64 -15.55
CA LEU A 10 -20.64 32.68 -14.68
C LEU A 10 -20.93 31.35 -15.38
N LYS A 11 -21.37 31.37 -16.65
CA LYS A 11 -21.57 30.13 -17.43
C LYS A 11 -20.27 29.36 -17.67
N VAL A 12 -19.19 30.06 -18.04
CA VAL A 12 -17.88 29.44 -18.27
C VAL A 12 -17.35 28.86 -16.95
N THR A 13 -17.43 29.57 -15.84
CA THR A 13 -16.96 29.12 -14.53
C THR A 13 -17.79 27.92 -14.04
N ALA A 14 -19.12 27.95 -14.20
CA ALA A 14 -19.99 26.84 -13.79
C ALA A 14 -19.71 25.53 -14.53
N LEU A 15 -19.16 25.59 -15.75
CA LEU A 15 -18.76 24.42 -16.51
C LEU A 15 -17.30 24.06 -16.25
N ALA A 16 -16.39 25.03 -16.19
CA ALA A 16 -14.96 24.83 -16.08
C ALA A 16 -14.54 24.21 -14.73
N ILE A 17 -15.17 24.62 -13.63
CA ILE A 17 -14.82 24.10 -12.29
C ILE A 17 -15.14 22.61 -12.18
N PRO A 18 -16.35 22.09 -12.47
CA PRO A 18 -16.63 20.67 -12.43
C PRO A 18 -15.76 19.85 -13.41
N THR A 19 -15.49 20.38 -14.60
CA THR A 19 -14.64 19.71 -15.58
C THR A 19 -13.20 19.62 -15.10
N ALA A 20 -12.63 20.69 -14.57
CA ALA A 20 -11.29 20.69 -13.99
C ALA A 20 -11.19 19.75 -12.78
N PHE A 21 -12.21 19.74 -11.92
CA PHE A 21 -12.30 18.82 -10.79
C PHE A 21 -12.34 17.35 -11.26
N ALA A 22 -13.18 17.03 -12.24
CA ALA A 22 -13.25 15.69 -12.80
C ALA A 22 -11.93 15.27 -13.46
N ALA A 23 -11.25 16.18 -14.16
CA ALA A 23 -9.93 15.92 -14.74
C ALA A 23 -8.86 15.66 -13.67
N GLU A 24 -8.80 16.48 -12.63
CA GLU A 24 -7.86 16.30 -11.51
C GLU A 24 -8.06 14.96 -10.85
N THR A 25 -9.28 14.62 -10.46
CA THR A 25 -9.60 13.40 -9.72
C THR A 25 -9.41 12.12 -10.54
N HIS A 26 -9.59 12.18 -11.86
CA HIS A 26 -9.52 11.01 -12.73
C HIS A 26 -8.15 10.81 -13.38
N PHE A 27 -7.48 11.87 -13.80
CA PHE A 27 -6.25 11.77 -14.60
C PHE A 27 -4.98 12.19 -13.85
N VAL A 28 -5.10 13.09 -12.87
CA VAL A 28 -3.93 13.66 -12.19
C VAL A 28 -3.69 13.01 -10.85
N GLU A 29 -4.64 13.08 -9.94
CA GLU A 29 -4.42 12.59 -8.57
C GLU A 29 -4.10 11.08 -8.49
N PRO A 30 -4.74 10.16 -9.28
CA PRO A 30 -4.45 8.73 -9.24
C PRO A 30 -3.01 8.36 -9.61
N THR A 31 -2.31 9.21 -10.36
CA THR A 31 -0.91 8.99 -10.78
C THR A 31 0.09 9.91 -10.06
N ARG A 32 -0.41 10.81 -9.21
CA ARG A 32 0.41 11.77 -8.47
C ARG A 32 1.01 11.12 -7.21
N LEU A 33 1.87 10.13 -7.43
CA LEU A 33 2.51 9.34 -6.40
C LEU A 33 3.25 10.23 -5.38
N ARG A 34 3.00 9.99 -4.10
CA ARG A 34 3.63 10.65 -2.96
C ARG A 34 4.62 9.70 -2.29
N VAL A 35 5.76 10.20 -1.86
CA VAL A 35 6.63 9.53 -0.89
C VAL A 35 6.37 10.17 0.47
N ARG A 36 6.03 9.37 1.46
CA ARG A 36 5.83 9.80 2.84
C ARG A 36 6.91 9.18 3.73
N ALA A 37 7.67 10.03 4.39
CA ALA A 37 8.63 9.59 5.40
C ALA A 37 7.95 9.49 6.77
N TRP A 38 8.29 8.43 7.49
CA TRP A 38 7.93 8.21 8.88
C TRP A 38 9.20 7.90 9.67
N ASP A 39 9.66 8.87 10.45
CA ASP A 39 10.83 8.71 11.30
C ASP A 39 10.36 8.38 12.72
N ALA A 40 10.22 7.09 13.03
CA ALA A 40 9.88 6.62 14.37
C ALA A 40 11.10 6.65 15.30
N ASN A 41 12.30 6.49 14.72
CA ASN A 41 13.57 6.70 15.41
C ASN A 41 14.54 7.46 14.45
N PRO A 42 14.76 8.77 14.64
CA PRO A 42 15.64 9.56 13.78
C PRO A 42 17.09 9.06 13.73
N ASP A 43 17.57 8.42 14.82
CA ASP A 43 18.92 7.85 14.92
C ASP A 43 18.95 6.38 14.47
N GLY A 44 17.80 5.84 14.10
CA GLY A 44 17.64 4.46 13.63
C GLY A 44 18.37 4.19 12.34
N LYS A 45 18.98 3.02 12.25
CA LYS A 45 19.76 2.60 11.08
C LYS A 45 18.93 1.80 10.07
N LEU A 46 17.81 1.22 10.52
CA LEU A 46 16.94 0.43 9.67
C LEU A 46 16.01 1.36 8.87
N ARG A 47 16.06 1.22 7.55
CA ARG A 47 15.20 1.98 6.63
C ARG A 47 14.52 1.04 5.67
N PHE A 48 13.20 0.98 5.70
CA PHE A 48 12.45 0.16 4.77
C PHE A 48 11.33 0.95 4.08
N VAL A 49 10.88 0.42 2.97
CA VAL A 49 9.77 0.96 2.18
C VAL A 49 8.56 0.05 2.33
N HIS A 50 7.38 0.64 2.50
CA HIS A 50 6.10 -0.05 2.43
C HIS A 50 5.27 0.51 1.28
N PHE A 51 4.73 -0.38 0.45
CA PHE A 51 3.71 -0.09 -0.55
C PHE A 51 2.69 -1.23 -0.62
N THR A 52 1.51 -0.97 -1.19
CA THR A 52 0.39 -1.91 -1.19
C THR A 52 -0.60 -1.57 -2.29
N ASP A 53 -1.56 -2.46 -2.55
CA ASP A 53 -2.71 -2.19 -3.41
C ASP A 53 -2.28 -1.62 -4.78
N PHE A 54 -1.41 -2.37 -5.47
CA PHE A 54 -0.91 -1.93 -6.77
C PHE A 54 -2.02 -1.95 -7.81
N HIS A 55 -2.87 -2.98 -7.77
CA HIS A 55 -3.98 -3.15 -8.73
C HIS A 55 -3.56 -2.82 -10.15
N PHE A 56 -2.41 -3.36 -10.57
CA PHE A 56 -1.85 -3.07 -11.88
C PHE A 56 -2.83 -3.44 -12.99
N LYS A 57 -3.11 -2.47 -13.88
CA LYS A 57 -4.09 -2.55 -14.97
C LYS A 57 -3.47 -2.25 -16.34
N GLY A 58 -2.13 -2.34 -16.47
CA GLY A 58 -1.40 -2.13 -17.73
C GLY A 58 -0.81 -0.73 -17.90
N ASP A 59 -0.88 0.17 -16.90
CA ASP A 59 -0.15 1.44 -16.96
C ASP A 59 1.34 1.24 -16.64
N ARG A 60 2.10 0.86 -17.67
CA ARG A 60 3.53 0.60 -17.58
C ARG A 60 4.33 1.83 -17.17
N ARG A 61 3.91 3.02 -17.64
CA ARG A 61 4.62 4.27 -17.31
C ARG A 61 4.54 4.57 -15.82
N TYR A 62 3.35 4.44 -15.25
CA TYR A 62 3.16 4.63 -13.82
C TYR A 62 3.90 3.56 -13.00
N ALA A 63 3.80 2.28 -13.39
CA ALA A 63 4.51 1.18 -12.72
C ALA A 63 6.03 1.38 -12.72
N THR A 64 6.62 1.80 -13.86
CA THR A 64 8.05 2.14 -13.95
C THR A 64 8.41 3.30 -13.01
N GLU A 65 7.57 4.32 -12.90
CA GLU A 65 7.81 5.43 -11.96
C GLU A 65 7.75 4.99 -10.50
N VAL A 66 6.84 4.07 -10.14
CA VAL A 66 6.77 3.45 -8.80
C VAL A 66 8.10 2.75 -8.48
N VAL A 67 8.56 1.85 -9.35
CA VAL A 67 9.83 1.11 -9.17
C VAL A 67 11.00 2.07 -9.07
N ARG A 68 11.10 3.03 -9.98
CA ARG A 68 12.16 4.04 -9.96
C ARG A 68 12.22 4.80 -8.63
N ARG A 69 11.06 5.17 -8.07
CA ARG A 69 11.00 5.87 -6.77
C ARG A 69 11.39 4.97 -5.61
N ILE A 70 10.95 3.72 -5.61
CA ILE A 70 11.35 2.75 -4.58
C ILE A 70 12.87 2.58 -4.59
N ASN A 71 13.48 2.35 -5.76
CA ASN A 71 14.93 2.16 -5.89
C ASN A 71 15.71 3.43 -5.48
N ALA A 72 15.22 4.63 -5.86
CA ALA A 72 15.83 5.91 -5.48
C ALA A 72 15.82 6.19 -3.97
N LEU A 73 14.90 5.56 -3.21
CA LEU A 73 14.88 5.64 -1.75
C LEU A 73 15.99 4.80 -1.11
N ALA A 74 16.63 3.89 -1.84
CA ALA A 74 17.69 3.01 -1.36
C ALA A 74 17.40 2.37 0.02
N PRO A 75 16.25 1.68 0.21
CA PRO A 75 15.91 1.06 1.48
C PRO A 75 16.79 -0.17 1.76
N ASP A 76 16.79 -0.67 2.98
CA ASP A 76 17.39 -1.96 3.32
C ASP A 76 16.59 -3.11 2.74
N PHE A 77 15.26 -3.00 2.81
CA PHE A 77 14.31 -3.92 2.17
C PHE A 77 12.97 -3.21 1.88
N VAL A 78 12.10 -3.91 1.17
CA VAL A 78 10.78 -3.42 0.77
C VAL A 78 9.70 -4.38 1.27
N CYS A 79 8.60 -3.83 1.81
CA CYS A 79 7.42 -4.56 2.24
C CYS A 79 6.25 -4.29 1.29
N PHE A 80 5.58 -5.35 0.87
CA PHE A 80 4.37 -5.30 0.06
C PHE A 80 3.22 -6.03 0.77
N THR A 81 2.08 -5.35 0.97
CA THR A 81 0.94 -5.90 1.72
C THR A 81 -0.26 -6.22 0.84
N GLY A 82 0.00 -6.77 -0.36
CA GLY A 82 -1.00 -7.43 -1.18
C GLY A 82 -1.72 -6.56 -2.21
N ASP A 83 -2.61 -7.23 -2.91
CA ASP A 83 -3.40 -6.69 -4.03
C ASP A 83 -2.55 -6.22 -5.21
N LEU A 84 -1.79 -7.17 -5.79
CA LEU A 84 -0.91 -6.90 -6.93
C LEU A 84 -1.71 -6.57 -8.20
N VAL A 85 -2.75 -7.36 -8.50
CA VAL A 85 -3.61 -7.19 -9.69
C VAL A 85 -5.07 -7.48 -9.37
N GLU A 86 -6.01 -6.89 -10.11
CA GLU A 86 -7.42 -7.28 -10.11
C GLU A 86 -7.73 -8.38 -11.13
N ASN A 87 -6.99 -8.42 -12.24
CA ASN A 87 -7.23 -9.33 -13.35
C ASN A 87 -5.97 -10.14 -13.67
N ARG A 88 -6.13 -11.45 -13.73
CA ARG A 88 -5.05 -12.41 -14.00
C ARG A 88 -4.22 -12.11 -15.26
N LYS A 89 -4.81 -11.49 -16.27
CA LYS A 89 -4.11 -11.16 -17.53
C LYS A 89 -2.90 -10.22 -17.33
N TYR A 90 -2.89 -9.43 -16.24
CA TYR A 90 -1.80 -8.51 -15.93
C TYR A 90 -0.79 -9.08 -14.93
N PHE A 91 -1.01 -10.29 -14.45
CA PHE A 91 -0.26 -10.86 -13.34
C PHE A 91 1.24 -10.98 -13.61
N GLU A 92 1.59 -11.63 -14.73
CA GLU A 92 3.01 -11.82 -15.10
C GLU A 92 3.72 -10.49 -15.32
N GLU A 93 3.04 -9.53 -15.93
CA GLU A 93 3.60 -8.21 -16.16
C GLU A 93 3.80 -7.45 -14.82
N ALA A 94 2.85 -7.54 -13.90
CA ALA A 94 2.95 -6.94 -12.58
C ALA A 94 4.11 -7.54 -11.77
N LEU A 95 4.28 -8.86 -11.81
CA LEU A 95 5.43 -9.55 -11.21
C LEU A 95 6.76 -9.08 -11.82
N GLY A 96 6.77 -8.79 -13.12
CA GLY A 96 7.94 -8.23 -13.81
C GLY A 96 8.36 -6.87 -13.28
N PHE A 97 7.46 -6.07 -12.71
CA PHE A 97 7.82 -4.82 -12.01
C PHE A 97 8.41 -5.09 -10.62
N ILE A 98 7.95 -6.12 -9.93
CA ILE A 98 8.54 -6.51 -8.63
C ILE A 98 10.02 -6.93 -8.83
N THR A 99 10.35 -7.65 -9.90
CA THR A 99 11.75 -8.06 -10.18
C THR A 99 12.70 -6.90 -10.49
N GLN A 100 12.18 -5.72 -10.80
CA GLN A 100 12.99 -4.52 -11.07
C GLN A 100 13.30 -3.72 -9.79
N ILE A 101 12.75 -4.14 -8.64
CA ILE A 101 13.13 -3.56 -7.34
C ILE A 101 14.49 -4.14 -6.93
N GLU A 102 15.46 -3.25 -6.70
CA GLU A 102 16.87 -3.60 -6.46
C GLU A 102 17.17 -4.11 -5.04
N LYS A 103 16.15 -4.21 -4.20
CA LYS A 103 16.25 -4.61 -2.79
C LYS A 103 15.35 -5.80 -2.50
N PRO A 104 15.66 -6.60 -1.45
CA PRO A 104 14.79 -7.69 -1.06
C PRO A 104 13.35 -7.22 -0.84
N VAL A 105 12.39 -7.90 -1.46
CA VAL A 105 10.96 -7.61 -1.32
C VAL A 105 10.31 -8.72 -0.50
N TYR A 106 9.73 -8.35 0.63
CA TYR A 106 8.92 -9.24 1.46
C TYR A 106 7.46 -8.88 1.29
N GLY A 107 6.59 -9.86 1.10
CA GLY A 107 5.19 -9.56 0.87
C GLY A 107 4.23 -10.54 1.50
N SER A 108 3.00 -10.09 1.73
CA SER A 108 1.86 -10.90 2.16
C SER A 108 0.68 -10.68 1.20
N PRO A 109 -0.24 -11.66 1.07
CA PRO A 109 -1.34 -11.56 0.11
C PRO A 109 -2.44 -10.61 0.55
N GLY A 110 -3.05 -9.94 -0.42
CA GLY A 110 -4.33 -9.28 -0.31
C GLY A 110 -5.48 -10.14 -0.88
N ASN A 111 -6.71 -9.65 -0.76
CA ASN A 111 -7.86 -10.41 -1.24
C ASN A 111 -7.89 -10.58 -2.76
N HIS A 112 -7.39 -9.63 -3.52
CA HIS A 112 -7.32 -9.74 -4.97
C HIS A 112 -6.29 -10.76 -5.45
N ASP A 113 -5.22 -11.00 -4.68
CA ASP A 113 -4.24 -12.05 -4.98
C ASP A 113 -4.88 -13.45 -4.91
N TYR A 114 -5.84 -13.66 -3.98
CA TYR A 114 -6.67 -14.88 -3.95
C TYR A 114 -7.71 -14.89 -5.08
N TRP A 115 -8.43 -13.77 -5.27
CA TRP A 115 -9.56 -13.73 -6.20
C TRP A 115 -9.16 -13.80 -7.66
N CYS A 116 -8.02 -13.26 -8.03
CA CYS A 116 -7.51 -13.37 -9.40
C CYS A 116 -7.00 -14.78 -9.73
N GLY A 117 -6.97 -15.71 -8.74
CA GLY A 117 -6.52 -17.08 -8.93
C GLY A 117 -5.03 -17.19 -9.31
N ALA A 118 -4.22 -16.21 -8.87
CA ALA A 118 -2.79 -16.25 -9.11
C ALA A 118 -2.11 -17.37 -8.31
N PRO A 119 -1.17 -18.15 -8.91
CA PRO A 119 -0.46 -19.16 -8.16
C PRO A 119 0.52 -18.50 -7.19
N PHE A 120 0.38 -18.78 -5.91
CA PHE A 120 1.31 -18.25 -4.89
C PHE A 120 2.74 -18.74 -5.07
N ALA A 121 2.94 -19.87 -5.76
CA ALA A 121 4.27 -20.34 -6.16
C ALA A 121 5.01 -19.33 -7.05
N GLU A 122 4.30 -18.60 -7.92
CA GLU A 122 4.90 -17.55 -8.76
C GLU A 122 5.27 -16.32 -7.95
N PHE A 123 4.43 -15.90 -6.99
CA PHE A 123 4.82 -14.88 -6.02
C PHE A 123 6.08 -15.30 -5.26
N GLN A 124 6.09 -16.52 -4.72
CA GLN A 124 7.25 -17.04 -3.99
C GLN A 124 8.51 -17.00 -4.85
N ARG A 125 8.44 -17.47 -6.11
CA ARG A 125 9.56 -17.47 -7.05
C ARG A 125 10.09 -16.05 -7.30
N VAL A 126 9.21 -15.10 -7.57
CA VAL A 126 9.58 -13.73 -7.91
C VAL A 126 10.13 -12.98 -6.71
N PHE A 127 9.46 -13.07 -5.56
CA PHE A 127 9.92 -12.41 -4.34
C PHE A 127 11.27 -12.99 -3.86
N SER A 128 11.44 -14.32 -3.96
CA SER A 128 12.74 -14.95 -3.66
C SER A 128 13.85 -14.50 -4.61
N ALA A 129 13.55 -14.23 -5.87
CA ALA A 129 14.52 -13.72 -6.83
C ALA A 129 15.04 -12.31 -6.50
N THR A 130 14.26 -11.50 -5.73
CA THR A 130 14.74 -10.21 -5.21
C THR A 130 15.63 -10.36 -3.96
N GLY A 131 15.80 -11.57 -3.44
CA GLY A 131 16.42 -11.84 -2.13
C GLY A 131 15.44 -11.77 -0.94
N GLY A 132 14.15 -11.54 -1.21
CA GLY A 132 13.08 -11.48 -0.21
C GLY A 132 12.25 -12.76 -0.12
N ARG A 133 10.98 -12.64 0.28
CA ARG A 133 10.09 -13.79 0.46
C ARG A 133 8.61 -13.39 0.39
N TRP A 134 7.77 -14.28 -0.17
CA TRP A 134 6.32 -14.21 -0.06
C TRP A 134 5.87 -14.96 1.19
N LEU A 135 5.22 -14.27 2.12
CA LEU A 135 4.85 -14.77 3.43
C LEU A 135 3.32 -14.95 3.51
N VAL A 136 2.89 -16.19 3.66
CA VAL A 136 1.46 -16.54 3.79
C VAL A 136 1.32 -17.37 5.07
N ASP A 137 0.90 -16.75 6.15
CA ASP A 137 0.83 -17.33 7.49
C ASP A 137 2.19 -17.91 7.91
N ASP A 138 3.24 -17.18 7.57
CA ASP A 138 4.62 -17.58 7.74
C ASP A 138 5.47 -16.38 8.19
N SER A 139 6.70 -16.67 8.65
CA SER A 139 7.64 -15.64 9.06
C SER A 139 9.06 -15.92 8.56
N ILE A 140 9.88 -14.89 8.57
CA ILE A 140 11.32 -14.97 8.31
C ILE A 140 12.07 -14.09 9.30
N VAL A 141 13.16 -14.63 9.85
CA VAL A 141 14.09 -13.85 10.67
C VAL A 141 15.16 -13.22 9.79
N LEU A 142 15.41 -11.95 9.98
CA LEU A 142 16.48 -11.16 9.37
C LEU A 142 17.54 -10.86 10.44
N PRO A 143 18.53 -11.73 10.62
CA PRO A 143 19.44 -11.66 11.77
C PRO A 143 20.24 -10.37 11.83
N GLN A 144 20.58 -9.79 10.66
CA GLN A 144 21.34 -8.54 10.57
C GLN A 144 20.59 -7.32 11.14
N TYR A 145 19.27 -7.44 11.35
CA TYR A 145 18.40 -6.40 11.92
C TYR A 145 17.76 -6.82 13.24
N GLU A 146 18.06 -8.03 13.75
CA GLU A 146 17.37 -8.65 14.91
C GLU A 146 15.83 -8.61 14.74
N LEU A 147 15.34 -8.79 13.51
CA LEU A 147 13.98 -8.57 13.09
C LEU A 147 13.33 -9.85 12.57
N GLU A 148 12.11 -10.14 13.04
CA GLU A 148 11.20 -11.11 12.43
C GLU A 148 10.15 -10.39 11.62
N LEU A 149 10.05 -10.70 10.33
CA LEU A 149 8.93 -10.30 9.48
C LEU A 149 7.90 -11.42 9.47
N VAL A 150 6.66 -11.09 9.82
CA VAL A 150 5.52 -12.01 9.82
C VAL A 150 4.54 -11.56 8.75
N GLY A 151 4.11 -12.47 7.87
CA GLY A 151 3.08 -12.19 6.86
C GLY A 151 1.81 -12.96 7.15
N LEU A 152 0.68 -12.25 7.29
CA LEU A 152 -0.64 -12.87 7.42
C LEU A 152 -1.24 -13.13 6.04
N GLY A 153 -1.75 -14.36 5.87
CA GLY A 153 -2.73 -14.70 4.87
C GLY A 153 -4.13 -14.28 5.28
N ARG A 154 -5.14 -14.79 4.58
CA ARG A 154 -6.53 -14.43 4.83
C ARG A 154 -7.05 -14.88 6.20
N ASP A 155 -6.59 -16.02 6.69
CA ASP A 155 -7.09 -16.67 7.90
C ASP A 155 -5.97 -16.88 8.95
N GLY A 156 -4.88 -16.14 8.84
CA GLY A 156 -3.60 -16.43 9.48
C GLY A 156 -3.45 -16.08 10.95
N VAL A 157 -4.34 -15.26 11.54
CA VAL A 157 -4.20 -14.87 12.96
C VAL A 157 -4.13 -16.08 13.89
N PRO A 158 -4.95 -17.15 13.72
CA PRO A 158 -4.86 -18.35 14.57
C PRO A 158 -3.55 -19.14 14.40
N LEU A 159 -2.76 -18.87 13.36
CA LEU A 159 -1.54 -19.60 13.01
C LEU A 159 -0.26 -18.89 13.47
N LEU A 160 -0.39 -17.75 14.15
CA LEU A 160 0.76 -16.99 14.64
C LEU A 160 1.59 -17.80 15.63
N LYS A 161 2.90 -17.83 15.38
CA LYS A 161 3.90 -18.51 16.22
C LYS A 161 4.46 -17.56 17.29
N PRO A 162 5.05 -18.11 18.36
CA PRO A 162 5.83 -17.32 19.30
C PRO A 162 6.94 -16.52 18.61
N PRO A 163 7.36 -15.36 19.20
CA PRO A 163 8.42 -14.53 18.66
C PRO A 163 9.73 -15.32 18.45
N GLN A 164 10.38 -15.08 17.30
CA GLN A 164 11.67 -15.68 16.94
C GLN A 164 12.81 -14.66 16.93
N ALA A 165 12.50 -13.36 17.08
CA ALA A 165 13.47 -12.29 17.20
C ALA A 165 13.00 -11.23 18.21
N ARG A 166 13.90 -10.32 18.59
CA ARG A 166 13.62 -9.24 19.53
C ARG A 166 12.60 -8.24 18.99
N THR A 167 12.73 -7.90 17.71
CA THR A 167 11.82 -6.98 17.00
C THR A 167 10.92 -7.77 16.06
N ARG A 168 9.64 -7.43 15.99
CA ARG A 168 8.68 -8.11 15.11
C ARG A 168 7.89 -7.12 14.31
N PHE A 169 7.86 -7.28 12.98
CA PHE A 169 6.97 -6.54 12.10
C PHE A 169 5.92 -7.45 11.50
N LEU A 170 4.71 -6.91 11.35
CA LEU A 170 3.61 -7.61 10.74
C LEU A 170 3.26 -6.99 9.39
N LEU A 171 3.19 -7.83 8.37
CA LEU A 171 2.60 -7.53 7.08
C LEU A 171 1.20 -8.15 7.06
N THR A 172 0.18 -7.32 7.00
CA THR A 172 -1.21 -7.76 6.85
C THR A 172 -1.90 -6.90 5.80
N HIS A 173 -2.83 -7.50 5.04
CA HIS A 173 -3.58 -6.70 4.09
C HIS A 173 -4.71 -5.93 4.77
N TYR A 174 -5.45 -6.59 5.68
CA TYR A 174 -6.61 -6.02 6.35
C TYR A 174 -6.22 -5.26 7.62
N PRO A 175 -6.47 -3.94 7.71
CA PRO A 175 -6.12 -3.17 8.90
C PRO A 175 -6.84 -3.66 10.17
N LYS A 176 -8.09 -4.15 10.01
CA LYS A 176 -8.89 -4.64 11.14
C LYS A 176 -8.30 -5.89 11.79
N SER A 177 -7.40 -6.62 11.15
CA SER A 177 -6.76 -7.82 11.73
C SER A 177 -6.11 -7.55 13.09
N VAL A 178 -5.72 -6.31 13.36
CA VAL A 178 -5.13 -5.92 14.67
C VAL A 178 -6.08 -6.13 15.85
N GLU A 179 -7.39 -6.18 15.61
CA GLU A 179 -8.40 -6.43 16.66
C GLU A 179 -8.43 -7.90 17.09
N ASP A 180 -7.96 -8.80 16.23
CA ASP A 180 -7.98 -10.25 16.44
C ASP A 180 -6.61 -10.79 16.89
N LEU A 181 -5.57 -9.96 16.98
CA LEU A 181 -4.20 -10.37 17.35
C LEU A 181 -4.03 -10.72 18.84
N HIS A 182 -5.00 -10.37 19.69
CA HIS A 182 -5.09 -10.71 21.12
C HIS A 182 -3.79 -10.43 21.89
N GLU A 183 -3.02 -11.48 22.21
CA GLU A 183 -1.79 -11.41 23.01
C GLU A 183 -0.52 -11.19 22.18
N HIS A 184 -0.64 -11.15 20.85
CA HIS A 184 0.51 -10.91 19.98
C HIS A 184 0.81 -9.41 19.88
N TYR A 185 2.05 -9.03 20.11
CA TYR A 185 2.54 -7.67 19.95
C TYR A 185 3.57 -7.60 18.83
N PHE A 186 3.50 -6.51 18.06
CA PHE A 186 4.42 -6.19 16.97
C PHE A 186 4.94 -4.76 17.15
N ASP A 187 6.22 -4.57 16.90
CA ASP A 187 6.86 -3.25 16.98
C ASP A 187 6.47 -2.34 15.82
N TRP A 188 5.98 -2.94 14.71
CA TRP A 188 5.43 -2.22 13.57
C TRP A 188 4.45 -3.11 12.79
N ILE A 189 3.30 -2.57 12.46
CA ILE A 189 2.28 -3.27 11.66
C ILE A 189 2.00 -2.45 10.39
N MET A 190 2.05 -3.13 9.25
CA MET A 190 1.79 -2.56 7.93
C MET A 190 0.52 -3.14 7.34
N ALA A 191 -0.38 -2.26 6.89
CA ALA A 191 -1.61 -2.67 6.23
C ALA A 191 -1.94 -1.81 5.00
N GLY A 192 -2.79 -2.36 4.13
CA GLY A 192 -3.36 -1.71 2.96
C GLY A 192 -4.87 -1.74 2.94
N HIS A 193 -5.45 -2.26 1.84
CA HIS A 193 -6.85 -2.59 1.64
C HIS A 193 -7.84 -1.42 1.64
N SER A 194 -7.62 -0.42 2.49
CA SER A 194 -8.54 0.71 2.65
C SER A 194 -8.59 1.64 1.45
N HIS A 195 -7.49 1.68 0.68
CA HIS A 195 -7.21 2.74 -0.32
C HIS A 195 -7.38 4.16 0.24
N GLY A 196 -7.42 4.33 1.58
CA GLY A 196 -7.86 5.56 2.23
C GLY A 196 -9.28 5.99 1.84
N GLY A 197 -10.09 5.07 1.27
CA GLY A 197 -11.39 5.31 0.65
C GLY A 197 -11.34 5.89 -0.76
N GLN A 198 -10.15 6.12 -1.34
CA GLN A 198 -9.89 6.79 -2.63
C GLN A 198 -10.44 8.24 -2.72
N VAL A 199 -11.58 8.52 -2.11
CA VAL A 199 -12.21 9.84 -2.03
C VAL A 199 -12.31 10.24 -0.57
N ARG A 200 -11.75 11.40 -0.23
CA ARG A 200 -11.80 11.95 1.14
C ARG A 200 -12.37 13.35 1.15
N ILE A 201 -13.50 13.51 1.80
CA ILE A 201 -14.14 14.81 1.95
C ILE A 201 -13.42 15.56 3.07
N PRO A 202 -12.93 16.79 2.83
CA PRO A 202 -12.29 17.59 3.85
C PRO A 202 -13.15 17.73 5.11
N GLY A 203 -12.59 17.44 6.29
CA GLY A 203 -13.29 17.48 7.58
C GLY A 203 -14.20 16.29 7.88
N TYR A 204 -14.50 15.44 6.91
CA TYR A 204 -15.35 14.25 7.09
C TYR A 204 -14.57 12.93 6.96
N GLY A 205 -13.59 12.86 6.07
CA GLY A 205 -12.85 11.64 5.77
C GLY A 205 -13.43 10.86 4.60
N ALA A 206 -13.22 9.55 4.58
CA ALA A 206 -13.71 8.66 3.52
C ALA A 206 -15.21 8.34 3.71
N PRO A 207 -16.08 8.65 2.74
CA PRO A 207 -17.51 8.32 2.85
C PRO A 207 -17.80 6.83 2.64
N ILE A 208 -16.91 6.11 1.96
CA ILE A 208 -17.05 4.68 1.66
C ILE A 208 -15.72 4.00 1.92
N LEU A 209 -15.76 2.90 2.66
CA LEU A 209 -14.61 2.03 2.94
C LEU A 209 -14.98 0.57 2.62
N PRO A 210 -14.02 -0.26 2.17
CA PRO A 210 -14.26 -1.68 2.01
C PRO A 210 -14.45 -2.38 3.36
N TRP A 211 -15.02 -3.58 3.33
CA TRP A 211 -15.11 -4.43 4.52
C TRP A 211 -13.70 -4.84 4.99
N GLY A 212 -13.48 -4.98 6.29
CA GLY A 212 -12.17 -5.38 6.83
C GLY A 212 -11.25 -4.22 7.20
N VAL A 213 -11.69 -2.96 6.99
CA VAL A 213 -10.96 -1.76 7.39
C VAL A 213 -11.20 -1.40 8.87
N GLY A 214 -12.42 -1.58 9.37
CA GLY A 214 -12.79 -1.14 10.71
C GLY A 214 -12.69 0.39 10.82
N ARG A 215 -12.08 0.88 11.89
CA ARG A 215 -11.80 2.32 12.13
C ARG A 215 -10.47 2.79 11.54
N TYR A 216 -9.71 1.90 10.91
CA TYR A 216 -8.33 2.13 10.49
C TYR A 216 -8.26 2.44 8.99
N ASP A 217 -8.73 3.61 8.59
CA ASP A 217 -8.90 3.95 7.19
C ASP A 217 -7.64 4.50 6.50
N LEU A 218 -6.78 5.23 7.21
CA LEU A 218 -5.58 5.86 6.63
C LEU A 218 -4.61 6.34 7.69
N GLY A 219 -3.32 6.04 7.52
CA GLY A 219 -2.24 6.62 8.33
C GLY A 219 -1.96 5.82 9.60
N TYR A 220 -1.50 6.49 10.63
CA TYR A 220 -0.95 5.89 11.85
C TYR A 220 -2.01 5.74 12.95
N TYR A 221 -1.96 4.58 13.64
CA TYR A 221 -2.82 4.25 14.77
C TYR A 221 -2.02 3.54 15.86
N GLU A 222 -2.23 3.93 17.12
CA GLU A 222 -1.84 3.12 18.27
C GLU A 222 -2.88 2.02 18.48
N THR A 223 -2.42 0.77 18.55
CA THR A 223 -3.28 -0.37 18.82
C THR A 223 -2.72 -1.23 19.96
N LYS A 224 -3.54 -2.11 20.51
CA LYS A 224 -3.08 -3.07 21.54
C LYS A 224 -2.03 -4.05 20.99
N ALA A 225 -2.10 -4.35 19.71
CA ALA A 225 -1.14 -5.24 19.03
C ALA A 225 0.16 -4.54 18.60
N GLY A 226 0.23 -3.21 18.77
CA GLY A 226 1.37 -2.37 18.38
C GLY A 226 0.98 -1.23 17.44
N PRO A 227 1.95 -0.40 17.03
CA PRO A 227 1.75 0.69 16.09
C PRO A 227 1.39 0.17 14.71
N LEU A 228 0.25 0.63 14.19
CA LEU A 228 -0.27 0.27 12.86
C LEU A 228 -0.14 1.46 11.89
N TYR A 229 0.40 1.22 10.72
CA TYR A 229 0.35 2.15 9.60
C TYR A 229 -0.50 1.58 8.45
N VAL A 230 -1.55 2.30 8.07
CA VAL A 230 -2.44 1.97 6.96
C VAL A 230 -2.09 2.85 5.76
N ASN A 231 -1.49 2.24 4.75
CA ASN A 231 -1.08 2.90 3.53
C ASN A 231 -2.26 2.99 2.55
N PRO A 232 -2.50 4.14 1.88
CA PRO A 232 -3.61 4.30 0.94
C PRO A 232 -3.42 3.58 -0.40
N GLY A 233 -2.36 2.79 -0.55
CA GLY A 233 -2.06 2.07 -1.78
C GLY A 233 -1.54 2.96 -2.91
N ILE A 234 -0.92 2.32 -3.89
CA ILE A 234 -0.38 2.98 -5.08
C ILE A 234 -1.31 2.90 -6.30
N GLY A 235 -2.25 1.96 -6.34
CA GLY A 235 -3.23 1.78 -7.42
C GLY A 235 -4.60 2.36 -7.11
N THR A 236 -5.59 1.94 -7.88
CA THR A 236 -7.00 2.27 -7.68
C THR A 236 -7.85 1.01 -7.80
N TYR A 237 -8.85 0.87 -6.93
CA TYR A 237 -9.84 -0.20 -6.97
C TYR A 237 -11.10 0.24 -7.71
N LYS A 238 -11.68 -0.63 -8.53
CA LYS A 238 -12.88 -0.39 -9.37
C LYS A 238 -12.81 0.88 -10.21
N LEU A 239 -12.99 2.05 -9.60
CA LEU A 239 -13.05 3.32 -10.28
C LEU A 239 -11.66 3.98 -10.28
N PRO A 240 -11.17 4.41 -11.46
CA PRO A 240 -9.82 4.96 -11.59
C PRO A 240 -9.79 6.45 -11.22
N PHE A 241 -10.26 6.79 -10.02
CA PHE A 241 -10.16 8.15 -9.52
C PHE A 241 -9.79 8.22 -8.04
N ARG A 242 -9.11 9.30 -7.67
CA ARG A 242 -8.78 9.65 -6.29
C ARG A 242 -9.09 11.13 -6.07
N PHE A 243 -9.52 11.46 -4.85
CA PHE A 243 -9.72 12.84 -4.44
C PHE A 243 -9.27 13.02 -2.99
N ASN A 244 -8.32 13.95 -2.78
CA ASN A 244 -7.70 14.23 -1.48
C ASN A 244 -7.14 12.96 -0.81
N CYS A 245 -6.70 12.00 -1.64
CA CYS A 245 -6.18 10.69 -1.24
C CYS A 245 -5.17 10.17 -2.27
N ARG A 246 -3.99 10.81 -2.31
CA ARG A 246 -2.94 10.49 -3.29
C ARG A 246 -2.36 9.10 -3.06
N PRO A 247 -1.95 8.39 -4.13
CA PRO A 247 -1.15 7.18 -4.02
C PRO A 247 0.12 7.43 -3.21
N GLU A 248 0.56 6.42 -2.44
CA GLU A 248 1.66 6.61 -1.49
C GLU A 248 2.65 5.44 -1.48
N ILE A 249 3.93 5.77 -1.47
CA ILE A 249 5.02 4.94 -1.00
C ILE A 249 5.42 5.47 0.37
N THR A 250 5.37 4.62 1.41
CA THR A 250 5.82 5.01 2.75
C THR A 250 7.26 4.54 2.94
N VAL A 251 8.13 5.42 3.40
CA VAL A 251 9.46 5.07 3.88
C VAL A 251 9.51 5.23 5.38
N VAL A 252 9.94 4.20 6.08
CA VAL A 252 10.01 4.17 7.54
C VAL A 252 11.47 4.05 7.96
N ARG A 253 11.85 4.82 9.00
CA ARG A 253 13.13 4.72 9.68
C ARG A 253 12.90 4.35 11.16
N LEU A 254 13.55 3.26 11.58
CA LEU A 254 13.49 2.71 12.93
C LEU A 254 14.88 2.51 13.51
#